data_36deb3d6470d6c22168696f83d64122c
#
_entry.id   36deb3d6470d6c22168696f83d64122c
#
_cell.length_a   1.000
_cell.length_b   1.000
_cell.length_c   1.000
_cell.angle_alpha   90.00
_cell.angle_beta   90.00
_cell.angle_gamma   90.00
#
_symmetry.space_group_name_H-M   'P 1'
#
loop_
_entity.id
_entity.type
_entity.pdbx_description
1 polymer ?
#
loop_
_entity_poly.entity_id
_entity_poly.type
_entity_poly.pdbx_seq_one_letter_code
_entity_poly.pdbx_strand_id
1 'polypeptide(L)'
;MRNLKTLSALTAGLVLLNLPLARAHETGDGQEQVAVLQEHQMLNAPGRKAILVTVDYAPGQRSVAHSHPGSVLAYVAEGEVISQLKGEEPKLYKAGDSWYEPAGSVHLQSRNASESKPAKLVAWILKGEKDAVLEPYGQ
;
A
#
# COMPACT_ATOMS: atom_id res chain seq x y z
N MET A 1 -5.60 -14.90 73.21
CA MET A 1 -4.52 -14.57 72.29
C MET A 1 -5.00 -14.90 70.86
N ARG A 2 -5.36 -13.92 70.11
CA ARG A 2 -5.93 -14.10 68.72
C ARG A 2 -4.92 -13.62 67.72
N ASN A 3 -4.39 -14.55 66.95
CA ASN A 3 -3.42 -14.24 65.86
C ASN A 3 -4.18 -13.73 64.66
N LEU A 4 -3.92 -12.49 64.31
CA LEU A 4 -4.40 -11.83 63.07
C LEU A 4 -3.43 -12.15 61.93
N LYS A 5 -3.88 -12.91 60.92
CA LYS A 5 -3.14 -13.17 59.67
C LYS A 5 -3.44 -12.07 58.70
N THR A 6 -2.44 -11.27 58.39
CA THR A 6 -2.50 -10.25 57.33
C THR A 6 -2.43 -10.92 55.96
N LEU A 7 -3.46 -10.73 55.16
CA LEU A 7 -3.54 -11.16 53.76
C LEU A 7 -2.96 -10.03 52.86
N SER A 8 -1.81 -10.27 52.27
CA SER A 8 -1.24 -9.35 51.26
C SER A 8 -1.90 -9.61 49.90
N ALA A 9 -2.63 -8.64 49.40
CA ALA A 9 -3.19 -8.66 48.05
C ALA A 9 -2.12 -8.23 47.06
N LEU A 10 -1.75 -9.14 46.15
CA LEU A 10 -0.88 -8.86 45.03
C LEU A 10 -1.72 -8.24 43.89
N THR A 11 -1.60 -6.94 43.64
CA THR A 11 -2.20 -6.26 42.49
C THR A 11 -1.32 -6.49 41.28
N ALA A 12 -1.75 -7.35 40.37
CA ALA A 12 -1.15 -7.51 39.07
C ALA A 12 -1.53 -6.31 38.17
N GLY A 13 -0.57 -5.44 37.95
CA GLY A 13 -0.73 -4.31 37.00
C GLY A 13 -0.74 -4.82 35.55
N LEU A 14 -1.87 -4.65 34.87
CA LEU A 14 -2.02 -4.92 33.45
C LEU A 14 -1.35 -3.77 32.68
N VAL A 15 -0.16 -4.01 32.13
CA VAL A 15 0.51 -3.08 31.21
C VAL A 15 -0.14 -3.22 29.85
N LEU A 16 -1.02 -2.28 29.47
CA LEU A 16 -1.54 -2.14 28.13
C LEU A 16 -0.42 -1.59 27.23
N LEU A 17 0.20 -2.45 26.41
CA LEU A 17 1.06 -2.04 25.32
C LEU A 17 0.16 -1.36 24.27
N ASN A 18 0.24 -0.02 24.19
CA ASN A 18 -0.28 0.74 23.06
C ASN A 18 0.66 0.54 21.86
N LEU A 19 0.35 -0.43 21.01
CA LEU A 19 0.96 -0.52 19.68
C LEU A 19 0.35 0.61 18.83
N PRO A 20 1.18 1.43 18.16
CA PRO A 20 0.64 2.40 17.20
C PRO A 20 -0.02 1.62 16.07
N LEU A 21 -1.35 1.72 15.95
CA LEU A 21 -2.06 1.32 14.75
C LEU A 21 -1.51 2.20 13.60
N ALA A 22 -0.87 1.55 12.63
CA ALA A 22 -0.59 2.18 11.35
C ALA A 22 -1.92 2.69 10.79
N ARG A 23 -2.06 4.01 10.70
CA ARG A 23 -3.25 4.65 10.18
C ARG A 23 -3.31 4.37 8.68
N ALA A 24 -4.16 3.44 8.26
CA ALA A 24 -4.58 3.32 6.89
C ALA A 24 -5.21 4.67 6.50
N HIS A 25 -4.69 5.30 5.46
CA HIS A 25 -5.34 6.46 4.87
C HIS A 25 -6.63 5.95 4.23
N GLU A 26 -7.78 6.27 4.84
CA GLU A 26 -9.08 6.01 4.21
C GLU A 26 -9.16 6.85 2.94
N THR A 27 -8.98 6.19 1.80
CA THR A 27 -9.39 6.72 0.51
C THR A 27 -10.91 6.52 0.40
N GLY A 28 -11.63 7.53 -0.10
CA GLY A 28 -13.10 7.59 -0.08
C GLY A 28 -13.77 6.37 -0.73
N ASP A 29 -15.06 6.24 -0.45
CA ASP A 29 -15.95 5.14 -0.87
C ASP A 29 -15.73 4.71 -2.33
N GLY A 30 -15.29 3.46 -2.52
CA GLY A 30 -15.15 2.82 -3.84
C GLY A 30 -13.74 2.82 -4.42
N GLN A 31 -12.74 3.36 -3.72
CA GLN A 31 -11.35 3.32 -4.13
C GLN A 31 -10.54 2.26 -3.36
N GLU A 32 -9.39 1.90 -3.91
CA GLU A 32 -8.42 1.00 -3.30
C GLU A 32 -7.91 1.52 -1.94
N GLN A 33 -7.43 0.62 -1.11
CA GLN A 33 -6.73 0.95 0.13
C GLN A 33 -5.21 0.86 -0.08
N VAL A 34 -4.49 1.94 0.20
CA VAL A 34 -3.04 2.02 0.07
C VAL A 34 -2.40 2.11 1.45
N ALA A 35 -1.46 1.21 1.74
CA ALA A 35 -0.68 1.24 2.97
C ALA A 35 0.82 1.32 2.66
N VAL A 36 1.51 2.28 3.26
CA VAL A 36 2.97 2.38 3.21
C VAL A 36 3.56 1.38 4.20
N LEU A 37 4.34 0.43 3.71
CA LEU A 37 5.04 -0.56 4.52
C LEU A 37 6.41 -0.07 4.96
N GLN A 38 7.15 0.56 4.03
CA GLN A 38 8.49 1.08 4.28
C GLN A 38 8.75 2.31 3.41
N GLU A 39 9.59 3.21 3.92
CA GLU A 39 10.08 4.37 3.20
C GLU A 39 11.53 4.66 3.62
N HIS A 40 12.44 4.76 2.64
CA HIS A 40 13.85 4.99 2.89
C HIS A 40 14.48 5.96 1.89
N GLN A 41 15.35 6.84 2.37
CA GLN A 41 16.31 7.53 1.51
C GLN A 41 17.34 6.53 1.02
N MET A 42 17.67 6.59 -0.28
CA MET A 42 18.60 5.64 -0.90
C MET A 42 20.03 6.16 -0.82
N LEU A 43 20.85 5.57 0.03
CA LEU A 43 22.25 5.99 0.21
C LEU A 43 23.10 5.83 -1.05
N ASN A 44 22.79 4.83 -1.88
CA ASN A 44 23.45 4.56 -3.17
C ASN A 44 22.82 5.28 -4.36
N ALA A 45 21.79 6.10 -4.13
CA ALA A 45 21.13 6.96 -5.12
C ALA A 45 20.74 8.29 -4.46
N PRO A 46 21.70 9.20 -4.22
CA PRO A 46 21.48 10.47 -3.53
C PRO A 46 20.31 11.27 -4.16
N GLY A 47 19.47 11.87 -3.32
CA GLY A 47 18.27 12.60 -3.76
C GLY A 47 17.09 11.71 -4.16
N ARG A 48 17.21 10.40 -3.99
CA ARG A 48 16.15 9.43 -4.26
C ARG A 48 15.60 8.80 -2.98
N LYS A 49 14.31 8.49 -3.02
CA LYS A 49 13.57 7.82 -1.96
C LYS A 49 12.87 6.60 -2.55
N ALA A 50 12.98 5.47 -1.86
CA ALA A 50 12.23 4.26 -2.17
C ALA A 50 11.06 4.13 -1.19
N ILE A 51 9.90 3.79 -1.70
CA ILE A 51 8.68 3.53 -0.93
C ILE A 51 8.16 2.15 -1.33
N LEU A 52 7.86 1.32 -0.34
CA LEU A 52 7.17 0.05 -0.54
C LEU A 52 5.75 0.20 -0.01
N VAL A 53 4.76 -0.07 -0.87
CA VAL A 53 3.34 0.02 -0.52
C VAL A 53 2.61 -1.27 -0.85
N THR A 54 1.49 -1.52 -0.16
CA THR A 54 0.44 -2.42 -0.63
C THR A 54 -0.73 -1.62 -1.16
N VAL A 55 -1.39 -2.16 -2.19
CA VAL A 55 -2.65 -1.65 -2.73
C VAL A 55 -3.65 -2.78 -2.68
N ASP A 56 -4.66 -2.64 -1.84
CA ASP A 56 -5.72 -3.61 -1.65
C ASP A 56 -6.97 -3.17 -2.41
N TYR A 57 -7.46 -4.03 -3.30
CA TYR A 57 -8.68 -3.86 -4.06
C TYR A 57 -9.76 -4.82 -3.55
N ALA A 58 -10.86 -4.31 -3.08
CA ALA A 58 -12.07 -5.12 -2.94
C ALA A 58 -12.61 -5.55 -4.32
N PRO A 59 -13.55 -6.50 -4.39
CA PRO A 59 -14.18 -6.89 -5.64
C PRO A 59 -14.69 -5.68 -6.45
N GLY A 60 -14.34 -5.60 -7.73
CA GLY A 60 -14.73 -4.53 -8.64
C GLY A 60 -14.06 -3.16 -8.43
N GLN A 61 -13.22 -3.00 -7.42
CA GLN A 61 -12.54 -1.72 -7.15
C GLN A 61 -11.45 -1.39 -8.18
N ARG A 62 -11.21 -0.08 -8.33
CA ARG A 62 -10.21 0.47 -9.24
C ARG A 62 -9.56 1.72 -8.66
N SER A 63 -8.34 2.01 -9.08
CA SER A 63 -7.68 3.30 -8.90
C SER A 63 -8.20 4.33 -9.93
N VAL A 64 -8.15 5.60 -9.56
CA VAL A 64 -8.29 6.69 -10.55
C VAL A 64 -7.07 6.73 -11.46
N ALA A 65 -7.22 7.24 -12.69
CA ALA A 65 -6.08 7.43 -13.59
C ALA A 65 -5.09 8.41 -12.96
N HIS A 66 -3.80 8.06 -13.01
CA HIS A 66 -2.73 8.82 -12.35
C HIS A 66 -1.39 8.62 -13.07
N SER A 67 -0.39 9.38 -12.66
CA SER A 67 1.01 9.15 -13.01
C SER A 67 1.87 9.11 -11.74
N HIS A 68 3.04 8.48 -11.84
CA HIS A 68 4.06 8.53 -10.82
C HIS A 68 5.25 9.35 -11.32
N PRO A 69 5.68 10.43 -10.61
CA PRO A 69 6.93 11.13 -10.95
C PRO A 69 8.15 10.19 -10.91
N GLY A 70 8.06 9.15 -10.08
CA GLY A 70 9.07 8.08 -9.98
C GLY A 70 8.75 6.86 -10.81
N SER A 71 9.70 5.91 -10.84
CA SER A 71 9.52 4.59 -11.44
C SER A 71 8.83 3.64 -10.46
N VAL A 72 7.98 2.74 -10.99
CA VAL A 72 7.26 1.75 -10.18
C VAL A 72 7.57 0.34 -10.66
N LEU A 73 7.82 -0.56 -9.72
CA LEU A 73 7.78 -2.00 -9.91
C LEU A 73 6.58 -2.53 -9.14
N ALA A 74 5.59 -3.06 -9.86
CA ALA A 74 4.40 -3.63 -9.27
C ALA A 74 4.42 -5.15 -9.36
N TYR A 75 3.93 -5.82 -8.32
CA TYR A 75 3.82 -7.27 -8.20
C TYR A 75 2.44 -7.64 -7.66
N VAL A 76 1.78 -8.58 -8.32
CA VAL A 76 0.47 -9.08 -7.85
C VAL A 76 0.71 -10.14 -6.77
N ALA A 77 0.39 -9.80 -5.53
CA ALA A 77 0.51 -10.71 -4.39
C ALA A 77 -0.69 -11.64 -4.25
N GLU A 78 -1.89 -11.17 -4.63
CA GLU A 78 -3.14 -11.92 -4.53
C GLU A 78 -4.12 -11.49 -5.63
N GLY A 79 -4.90 -12.47 -6.12
CA GLY A 79 -5.96 -12.22 -7.08
C GLY A 79 -5.46 -11.91 -8.49
N GLU A 80 -6.23 -11.10 -9.21
CA GLU A 80 -5.97 -10.72 -10.59
C GLU A 80 -6.22 -9.23 -10.79
N VAL A 81 -5.31 -8.54 -11.47
CA VAL A 81 -5.37 -7.10 -11.71
C VAL A 81 -5.27 -6.83 -13.21
N ILE A 82 -6.12 -5.95 -13.73
CA ILE A 82 -5.98 -5.38 -15.05
C ILE A 82 -5.25 -4.04 -14.93
N SER A 83 -4.12 -3.92 -15.60
CA SER A 83 -3.31 -2.70 -15.66
C SER A 83 -3.15 -2.24 -17.11
N GLN A 84 -3.13 -0.91 -17.31
CA GLN A 84 -2.93 -0.28 -18.61
C GLN A 84 -2.15 1.03 -18.45
N LEU A 85 -0.98 1.10 -19.06
CA LEU A 85 -0.29 2.37 -19.27
C LEU A 85 -0.81 3.07 -20.53
N LYS A 86 -0.73 4.41 -20.56
CA LYS A 86 -1.13 5.19 -21.73
C LYS A 86 -0.29 4.82 -22.93
N GLY A 87 -0.95 4.46 -24.03
CA GLY A 87 -0.32 4.00 -25.27
C GLY A 87 -0.13 2.49 -25.35
N GLU A 88 -0.53 1.75 -24.32
CA GLU A 88 -0.51 0.28 -24.30
C GLU A 88 -1.93 -0.29 -24.23
N GLU A 89 -2.08 -1.56 -24.62
CA GLU A 89 -3.32 -2.30 -24.43
C GLU A 89 -3.48 -2.72 -22.97
N PRO A 90 -4.73 -2.82 -22.44
CA PRO A 90 -4.98 -3.36 -21.13
C PRO A 90 -4.47 -4.80 -21.03
N LYS A 91 -3.79 -5.13 -19.93
CA LYS A 91 -3.23 -6.46 -19.68
C LYS A 91 -3.69 -7.02 -18.34
N LEU A 92 -4.05 -8.31 -18.33
CA LEU A 92 -4.37 -9.06 -17.13
C LEU A 92 -3.07 -9.61 -16.52
N TYR A 93 -2.89 -9.32 -15.22
CA TYR A 93 -1.81 -9.85 -14.39
C TYR A 93 -2.42 -10.67 -13.25
N LYS A 94 -1.84 -11.84 -13.01
CA LYS A 94 -2.26 -12.79 -11.96
C LYS A 94 -1.26 -12.79 -10.81
N ALA A 95 -1.64 -13.36 -9.68
CA ALA A 95 -0.73 -13.56 -8.56
C ALA A 95 0.59 -14.20 -9.02
N GLY A 96 1.73 -13.56 -8.71
CA GLY A 96 3.06 -13.90 -9.18
C GLY A 96 3.56 -13.10 -10.38
N ASP A 97 2.69 -12.40 -11.11
CA ASP A 97 3.07 -11.54 -12.22
C ASP A 97 3.54 -10.17 -11.72
N SER A 98 4.31 -9.48 -12.56
CA SER A 98 4.81 -8.13 -12.28
C SER A 98 4.89 -7.29 -13.55
N TRP A 99 4.93 -5.96 -13.38
CA TRP A 99 5.19 -5.01 -14.45
C TRP A 99 6.02 -3.83 -13.97
N TYR A 100 6.51 -3.06 -14.93
CA TYR A 100 7.28 -1.84 -14.71
C TYR A 100 6.53 -0.65 -15.28
N GLU A 101 6.52 0.46 -14.52
CA GLU A 101 6.02 1.76 -14.95
C GLU A 101 7.19 2.74 -14.97
N PRO A 102 7.60 3.20 -16.15
CA PRO A 102 8.62 4.26 -16.27
C PRO A 102 8.19 5.53 -15.54
N ALA A 103 9.15 6.28 -15.00
CA ALA A 103 8.89 7.56 -14.36
C ALA A 103 8.10 8.50 -15.31
N GLY A 104 7.02 9.10 -14.81
CA GLY A 104 6.14 9.99 -15.56
C GLY A 104 5.16 9.30 -16.51
N SER A 105 5.16 7.96 -16.59
CA SER A 105 4.13 7.27 -17.37
C SER A 105 2.75 7.42 -16.72
N VAL A 106 1.72 7.50 -17.56
CA VAL A 106 0.34 7.60 -17.10
C VAL A 106 -0.25 6.20 -16.98
N HIS A 107 -0.69 5.85 -15.78
CA HIS A 107 -1.43 4.64 -15.48
C HIS A 107 -2.91 4.92 -15.68
N LEU A 108 -3.43 4.54 -16.85
CA LEU A 108 -4.83 4.82 -17.22
C LEU A 108 -5.80 3.92 -16.47
N GLN A 109 -5.40 2.67 -16.21
CA GLN A 109 -6.25 1.69 -15.56
C GLN A 109 -5.43 0.81 -14.62
N SER A 110 -5.88 0.72 -13.38
CA SER A 110 -5.47 -0.29 -12.43
C SER A 110 -6.73 -0.72 -11.67
N ARG A 111 -7.12 -1.97 -11.81
CA ARG A 111 -8.36 -2.45 -11.19
C ARG A 111 -8.31 -3.94 -10.88
N ASN A 112 -9.08 -4.34 -9.86
CA ASN A 112 -9.39 -5.74 -9.65
C ASN A 112 -10.14 -6.30 -10.88
N ALA A 113 -9.66 -7.42 -11.41
CA ALA A 113 -10.31 -8.11 -12.52
C ALA A 113 -11.57 -8.89 -12.09
N SER A 114 -11.71 -9.16 -10.77
CA SER A 114 -12.79 -9.95 -10.20
C SER A 114 -13.86 -9.08 -9.54
N GLU A 115 -15.13 -9.40 -9.80
CA GLU A 115 -16.28 -8.81 -9.11
C GLU A 115 -16.64 -9.54 -7.81
N SER A 116 -15.94 -10.63 -7.46
CA SER A 116 -16.28 -11.46 -6.29
C SER A 116 -15.10 -11.79 -5.37
N LYS A 117 -13.87 -11.57 -5.79
CA LYS A 117 -12.66 -11.87 -5.01
C LYS A 117 -11.78 -10.62 -4.87
N PRO A 118 -11.08 -10.46 -3.74
CA PRO A 118 -10.13 -9.36 -3.58
C PRO A 118 -8.89 -9.55 -4.46
N ALA A 119 -8.13 -8.46 -4.64
CA ALA A 119 -6.81 -8.48 -5.23
C ALA A 119 -5.87 -7.59 -4.41
N LYS A 120 -4.57 -7.92 -4.43
CA LYS A 120 -3.53 -7.17 -3.72
C LYS A 120 -2.31 -7.00 -4.59
N LEU A 121 -1.83 -5.76 -4.66
CA LEU A 121 -0.53 -5.40 -5.22
C LEU A 121 0.46 -5.11 -4.10
N VAL A 122 1.73 -5.38 -4.39
CA VAL A 122 2.89 -4.78 -3.72
C VAL A 122 3.59 -3.92 -4.76
N ALA A 123 3.79 -2.64 -4.48
CA ALA A 123 4.47 -1.74 -5.38
C ALA A 123 5.70 -1.12 -4.70
N TRP A 124 6.84 -1.17 -5.39
CA TRP A 124 8.04 -0.47 -5.02
C TRP A 124 8.21 0.75 -5.92
N ILE A 125 8.30 1.94 -5.31
CA ILE A 125 8.33 3.22 -6.01
C ILE A 125 9.66 3.90 -5.71
N LEU A 126 10.44 4.22 -6.76
CA LEU A 126 11.67 5.01 -6.65
C LEU A 126 11.42 6.39 -7.23
N LYS A 127 11.41 7.42 -6.39
CA LYS A 127 11.10 8.80 -6.77
C LYS A 127 12.16 9.78 -6.28
N GLY A 128 12.11 11.03 -6.75
CA GLY A 128 12.87 12.12 -6.14
C GLY A 128 12.39 12.36 -4.70
N GLU A 129 13.30 12.77 -3.84
CA GLU A 129 13.00 12.94 -2.40
C GLU A 129 11.80 13.87 -2.15
N LYS A 130 11.67 14.94 -2.97
CA LYS A 130 10.62 15.95 -2.86
C LYS A 130 9.43 15.73 -3.78
N ASP A 131 9.48 14.74 -4.67
CA ASP A 131 8.41 14.46 -5.61
C ASP A 131 7.18 13.89 -4.88
N ALA A 132 5.99 14.08 -5.44
CA ALA A 132 4.80 13.37 -5.00
C ALA A 132 4.94 11.86 -5.24
N VAL A 133 4.16 11.05 -4.54
CA VAL A 133 4.09 9.60 -4.79
C VAL A 133 3.33 9.34 -6.08
N LEU A 134 2.23 10.06 -6.29
CA LEU A 134 1.41 10.03 -7.49
C LEU A 134 0.81 11.41 -7.77
N GLU A 135 0.41 11.62 -9.02
CA GLU A 135 -0.30 12.81 -9.48
C GLU A 135 -1.57 12.37 -10.25
N PRO A 136 -2.76 12.92 -9.92
CA PRO A 136 -3.99 12.60 -10.65
C PRO A 136 -3.85 12.98 -12.14
N TYR A 137 -4.47 12.18 -13.02
CA TYR A 137 -4.48 12.43 -14.45
C TYR A 137 -5.91 12.64 -14.98
N GLY A 138 -6.11 13.73 -15.72
CA GLY A 138 -7.39 14.00 -16.39
C GLY A 138 -8.50 14.56 -15.48
N GLN A 139 -8.13 15.17 -14.35
CA GLN A 139 -9.05 15.92 -13.47
C GLN A 139 -8.97 17.40 -13.75
#